data_1b7f0578e03b380f4cf39309d7f0a17e
#
_entry.id   1b7f0578e03b380f4cf39309d7f0a17e
#
_cell.length_a   1.000
_cell.length_b   1.000
_cell.length_c   1.000
_cell.angle_alpha   90.00
_cell.angle_beta   90.00
_cell.angle_gamma   90.00
#
_symmetry.space_group_name_H-M   'P 1'
#
loop_
_entity.id
_entity.type
_entity.pdbx_description
1 polymer ?
#
loop_
_entity_poly.entity_id
_entity_poly.type
_entity_poly.pdbx_seq_one_letter_code
_entity_poly.pdbx_strand_id
1 'polypeptide(L)'
;MNALSWNCRRLGNQRAVNVLSNLMGEKKPKIVFLMETKQMVDEIRKLKEDLHFTGGLVVPCDRSWGGRRGGLAMLWKDKVDLHIQTYSPHHIDAIIQTNPRNPWRITGFYGYPEESHKHKSWILLRHLHSRMSMSWVCIGDYNELLSSDEKQGRIEKAFSPMLAFRNVLAHCELADLGFQGGKFTWNNGKPSMDFVQERLIGPVQTKLGETYFRGVKFVISLLLTRTIFQLC
;
A
#
# COMPACT_ATOMS: atom_id res chain seq x y z
N MET A 1 -8.89 14.37 3.06
CA MET A 1 -8.96 13.48 1.87
C MET A 1 -8.76 12.04 2.34
N ASN A 2 -9.44 11.03 1.74
CA ASN A 2 -9.27 9.64 2.15
C ASN A 2 -8.55 8.86 1.05
N ALA A 3 -7.53 8.09 1.42
CA ALA A 3 -6.87 7.13 0.53
C ALA A 3 -7.00 5.71 1.11
N LEU A 4 -7.27 4.73 0.25
CA LEU A 4 -7.35 3.32 0.58
C LEU A 4 -6.17 2.59 -0.06
N SER A 5 -5.45 1.80 0.72
CA SER A 5 -4.45 0.84 0.23
C SER A 5 -4.91 -0.58 0.58
N TRP A 6 -4.97 -1.47 -0.40
CA TRP A 6 -5.48 -2.82 -0.19
C TRP A 6 -4.72 -3.87 -0.99
N ASN A 7 -4.11 -4.83 -0.28
CA ASN A 7 -3.61 -6.06 -0.88
C ASN A 7 -4.79 -7.03 -1.04
N CYS A 8 -5.33 -7.11 -2.26
CA CYS A 8 -6.56 -7.86 -2.55
C CYS A 8 -6.33 -9.35 -2.83
N ARG A 9 -5.07 -9.78 -2.93
CA ARG A 9 -4.64 -11.18 -3.18
C ARG A 9 -5.32 -11.88 -4.38
N ARG A 10 -6.10 -11.24 -5.17
CA ARG A 10 -6.79 -11.61 -6.41
C ARG A 10 -8.18 -10.98 -6.48
N LEU A 11 -8.36 -10.02 -7.37
CA LEU A 11 -9.67 -9.39 -7.63
C LEU A 11 -10.59 -10.21 -8.55
N GLY A 12 -10.12 -11.32 -9.10
CA GLY A 12 -10.90 -12.17 -10.00
C GLY A 12 -11.99 -13.02 -9.33
N ASN A 13 -12.21 -12.88 -8.02
CA ASN A 13 -13.32 -13.54 -7.35
C ASN A 13 -14.37 -12.53 -6.84
N GLN A 14 -15.64 -12.89 -6.91
CA GLN A 14 -16.76 -12.04 -6.52
C GLN A 14 -16.68 -11.59 -5.05
N ARG A 15 -16.13 -12.42 -4.17
CA ARG A 15 -15.97 -12.08 -2.74
C ARG A 15 -15.02 -10.89 -2.56
N ALA A 16 -13.91 -10.86 -3.28
CA ALA A 16 -12.96 -9.75 -3.20
C ALA A 16 -13.58 -8.45 -3.77
N VAL A 17 -14.32 -8.55 -4.88
CA VAL A 17 -15.04 -7.40 -5.45
C VAL A 17 -16.08 -6.86 -4.44
N ASN A 18 -16.85 -7.73 -3.81
CA ASN A 18 -17.84 -7.33 -2.80
C ASN A 18 -17.18 -6.65 -1.59
N VAL A 19 -16.04 -7.17 -1.11
CA VAL A 19 -15.27 -6.53 -0.02
C VAL A 19 -14.81 -5.14 -0.44
N LEU A 20 -14.28 -5.00 -1.66
CA LEU A 20 -13.85 -3.69 -2.16
C LEU A 20 -15.05 -2.72 -2.25
N SER A 21 -16.18 -3.15 -2.79
CA SER A 21 -17.39 -2.34 -2.88
C SER A 21 -17.87 -1.87 -1.51
N ASN A 22 -17.86 -2.74 -0.51
CA ASN A 22 -18.20 -2.37 0.87
C ASN A 22 -17.21 -1.34 1.45
N LEU A 23 -15.90 -1.52 1.24
CA LEU A 23 -14.88 -0.55 1.64
C LEU A 23 -15.08 0.80 0.95
N MET A 24 -15.45 0.80 -0.33
CA MET A 24 -15.76 2.01 -1.08
C MET A 24 -16.97 2.75 -0.49
N GLY A 25 -18.04 2.03 -0.17
CA GLY A 25 -19.25 2.60 0.44
C GLY A 25 -18.99 3.18 1.84
N GLU A 26 -18.22 2.44 2.67
CA GLU A 26 -17.95 2.80 4.06
C GLU A 26 -16.92 3.95 4.18
N LYS A 27 -15.79 3.85 3.47
CA LYS A 27 -14.65 4.77 3.63
C LYS A 27 -14.65 5.92 2.63
N LYS A 28 -15.40 5.81 1.53
CA LYS A 28 -15.53 6.81 0.47
C LYS A 28 -14.16 7.38 0.03
N PRO A 29 -13.18 6.53 -0.29
CA PRO A 29 -11.83 6.98 -0.63
C PRO A 29 -11.86 7.76 -1.95
N LYS A 30 -11.00 8.78 -2.02
CA LYS A 30 -10.77 9.55 -3.26
C LYS A 30 -9.62 8.96 -4.09
N ILE A 31 -8.73 8.22 -3.43
CA ILE A 31 -7.62 7.50 -4.06
C ILE A 31 -7.66 6.07 -3.55
N VAL A 32 -7.44 5.10 -4.44
CA VAL A 32 -7.34 3.68 -4.10
C VAL A 32 -6.08 3.11 -4.73
N PHE A 33 -5.26 2.48 -3.91
CA PHE A 33 -4.12 1.68 -4.35
C PHE A 33 -4.38 0.21 -4.08
N LEU A 34 -4.39 -0.60 -5.14
CA LEU A 34 -4.65 -2.04 -5.11
C LEU A 34 -3.37 -2.80 -5.44
N MET A 35 -3.08 -3.83 -4.64
CA MET A 35 -1.93 -4.71 -4.81
C MET A 35 -2.38 -6.15 -4.99
N GLU A 36 -1.56 -6.96 -5.65
CA GLU A 36 -1.85 -8.36 -5.98
C GLU A 36 -3.20 -8.53 -6.67
N THR A 37 -3.53 -7.60 -7.57
CA THR A 37 -4.80 -7.64 -8.30
C THR A 37 -4.96 -8.91 -9.10
N LYS A 38 -3.85 -9.44 -9.64
CA LYS A 38 -3.79 -10.59 -10.54
C LYS A 38 -4.73 -10.43 -11.75
N GLN A 39 -4.89 -9.17 -12.18
CA GLN A 39 -5.77 -8.78 -13.28
C GLN A 39 -4.99 -8.15 -14.42
N MET A 40 -5.58 -8.17 -15.60
CA MET A 40 -5.11 -7.43 -16.77
C MET A 40 -5.74 -6.02 -16.79
N VAL A 41 -5.25 -5.18 -17.70
CA VAL A 41 -5.66 -3.78 -17.78
C VAL A 41 -7.18 -3.63 -17.95
N ASP A 42 -7.78 -4.42 -18.87
CA ASP A 42 -9.21 -4.30 -19.18
C ASP A 42 -10.11 -4.74 -18.03
N GLU A 43 -9.67 -5.74 -17.26
CA GLU A 43 -10.40 -6.22 -16.08
C GLU A 43 -10.47 -5.11 -15.01
N ILE A 44 -9.36 -4.40 -14.78
CA ILE A 44 -9.32 -3.26 -13.83
C ILE A 44 -10.01 -2.02 -14.39
N ARG A 45 -9.98 -1.81 -15.73
CA ARG A 45 -10.71 -0.69 -16.35
C ARG A 45 -12.21 -0.81 -16.10
N LYS A 46 -12.79 -2.00 -16.30
CA LYS A 46 -14.19 -2.26 -15.97
C LYS A 46 -14.49 -1.99 -14.49
N LEU A 47 -13.67 -2.53 -13.59
CA LEU A 47 -13.82 -2.29 -12.15
C LEU A 47 -13.74 -0.80 -11.80
N LYS A 48 -12.85 -0.02 -12.45
CA LYS A 48 -12.72 1.43 -12.28
C LYS A 48 -14.03 2.13 -12.61
N GLU A 49 -14.67 1.76 -13.70
CA GLU A 49 -15.95 2.31 -14.16
C GLU A 49 -17.08 1.96 -13.17
N ASP A 50 -17.19 0.68 -12.76
CA ASP A 50 -18.17 0.20 -11.80
C ASP A 50 -18.06 0.92 -10.45
N LEU A 51 -16.85 1.28 -10.02
CA LEU A 51 -16.58 2.01 -8.77
C LEU A 51 -16.59 3.54 -8.96
N HIS A 52 -16.92 4.03 -10.16
CA HIS A 52 -17.01 5.46 -10.50
C HIS A 52 -15.70 6.23 -10.22
N PHE A 53 -14.55 5.66 -10.57
CA PHE A 53 -13.28 6.38 -10.65
C PHE A 53 -13.06 6.91 -12.06
N THR A 54 -12.61 8.16 -12.16
CA THR A 54 -12.34 8.82 -13.44
C THR A 54 -10.92 8.61 -13.92
N GLY A 55 -9.94 8.70 -13.01
CA GLY A 55 -8.54 8.45 -13.30
C GLY A 55 -8.07 7.07 -12.85
N GLY A 56 -7.02 6.57 -13.48
CA GLY A 56 -6.39 5.31 -13.07
C GLY A 56 -5.17 4.94 -13.89
N LEU A 57 -4.17 4.36 -13.20
CA LEU A 57 -3.04 3.65 -13.80
C LEU A 57 -3.09 2.19 -13.36
N VAL A 58 -2.88 1.27 -14.30
CA VAL A 58 -2.84 -0.17 -14.06
C VAL A 58 -1.49 -0.72 -14.50
N VAL A 59 -0.80 -1.40 -13.60
CA VAL A 59 0.33 -2.27 -13.90
C VAL A 59 -0.21 -3.70 -13.94
N PRO A 60 -0.26 -4.35 -15.12
CA PRO A 60 -0.89 -5.66 -15.24
C PRO A 60 -0.13 -6.74 -14.47
N CYS A 61 -0.79 -7.83 -14.16
CA CYS A 61 -0.17 -9.00 -13.57
C CYS A 61 0.79 -9.69 -14.55
N ASP A 62 1.84 -10.30 -14.01
CA ASP A 62 2.72 -11.18 -14.78
C ASP A 62 2.04 -12.55 -15.02
N ARG A 63 2.19 -13.07 -16.25
CA ARG A 63 1.65 -14.36 -16.71
C ARG A 63 2.71 -15.33 -17.20
N SER A 64 3.99 -14.97 -17.10
CA SER A 64 5.11 -15.72 -17.74
C SER A 64 5.33 -17.13 -17.17
N TRP A 65 4.80 -17.45 -15.99
CA TRP A 65 5.05 -18.73 -15.31
C TRP A 65 3.78 -19.58 -15.08
N GLY A 66 2.87 -19.59 -16.02
CA GLY A 66 1.66 -20.43 -15.95
C GLY A 66 0.64 -20.00 -14.90
N GLY A 67 0.78 -18.81 -14.33
CA GLY A 67 -0.15 -18.23 -13.35
C GLY A 67 -0.17 -16.70 -13.39
N ARG A 68 -1.10 -16.09 -12.66
CA ARG A 68 -1.16 -14.63 -12.53
C ARG A 68 -0.47 -14.20 -11.23
N ARG A 69 0.54 -13.34 -11.31
CA ARG A 69 1.30 -12.83 -10.16
C ARG A 69 1.32 -11.31 -10.15
N GLY A 70 1.31 -10.71 -8.96
CA GLY A 70 1.40 -9.26 -8.79
C GLY A 70 0.19 -8.53 -9.37
N GLY A 71 0.46 -7.44 -10.04
CA GLY A 71 -0.53 -6.50 -10.57
C GLY A 71 -0.87 -5.41 -9.57
N LEU A 72 -0.72 -4.14 -10.00
CA LEU A 72 -1.04 -2.96 -9.22
C LEU A 72 -2.05 -2.11 -9.95
N ALA A 73 -2.85 -1.35 -9.18
CA ALA A 73 -3.68 -0.29 -9.73
C ALA A 73 -3.74 0.89 -8.76
N MET A 74 -3.62 2.09 -9.29
CA MET A 74 -3.94 3.32 -8.58
C MET A 74 -5.10 4.00 -9.29
N LEU A 75 -6.21 4.19 -8.57
CA LEU A 75 -7.45 4.76 -9.09
C LEU A 75 -7.78 6.03 -8.31
N TRP A 76 -8.30 7.06 -8.97
CA TRP A 76 -8.68 8.31 -8.30
C TRP A 76 -9.92 8.96 -8.89
N LYS A 77 -10.60 9.76 -8.06
CA LYS A 77 -11.82 10.51 -8.42
C LYS A 77 -11.45 11.80 -9.17
N ASP A 78 -12.39 12.33 -9.94
CA ASP A 78 -12.28 13.54 -10.77
C ASP A 78 -11.75 14.80 -10.04
N LYS A 79 -12.06 14.92 -8.75
CA LYS A 79 -11.62 16.05 -7.93
C LYS A 79 -10.19 15.92 -7.39
N VAL A 80 -9.47 14.87 -7.78
CA VAL A 80 -8.07 14.65 -7.40
C VAL A 80 -7.20 14.90 -8.61
N ASP A 81 -6.48 16.03 -8.58
CA ASP A 81 -5.49 16.35 -9.60
C ASP A 81 -4.22 15.56 -9.31
N LEU A 82 -4.10 14.39 -9.96
CA LEU A 82 -3.05 13.40 -9.73
C LEU A 82 -2.25 13.14 -11.01
N HIS A 83 -0.95 13.33 -10.94
CA HIS A 83 -0.01 13.17 -12.04
C HIS A 83 0.98 12.05 -11.77
N ILE A 84 0.89 10.97 -12.54
CA ILE A 84 1.83 9.83 -12.44
C ILE A 84 3.23 10.28 -12.82
N GLN A 85 4.20 9.94 -12.00
CA GLN A 85 5.62 10.23 -12.22
C GLN A 85 6.37 8.99 -12.72
N THR A 86 6.28 7.89 -11.96
CA THR A 86 6.93 6.62 -12.32
C THR A 86 6.08 5.44 -11.85
N TYR A 87 6.32 4.29 -12.47
CA TYR A 87 5.69 3.04 -12.04
C TYR A 87 6.53 1.82 -12.41
N SER A 88 6.30 0.73 -11.71
CA SER A 88 6.90 -0.58 -11.97
C SER A 88 5.98 -1.67 -11.40
N PRO A 89 6.31 -2.96 -11.51
CA PRO A 89 5.58 -4.01 -10.80
C PRO A 89 5.52 -3.86 -9.28
N HIS A 90 6.33 -2.96 -8.71
CA HIS A 90 6.50 -2.77 -7.27
C HIS A 90 6.11 -1.39 -6.75
N HIS A 91 5.77 -0.44 -7.63
CA HIS A 91 5.30 0.89 -7.20
C HIS A 91 4.49 1.61 -8.27
N ILE A 92 3.67 2.55 -7.81
CA ILE A 92 3.07 3.61 -8.62
C ILE A 92 3.30 4.91 -7.85
N ASP A 93 4.03 5.83 -8.45
CA ASP A 93 4.41 7.11 -7.85
C ASP A 93 3.73 8.27 -8.54
N ALA A 94 3.18 9.20 -7.77
CA ALA A 94 2.41 10.31 -8.29
C ALA A 94 2.55 11.57 -7.45
N ILE A 95 2.34 12.73 -8.09
CA ILE A 95 2.19 14.02 -7.43
C ILE A 95 0.71 14.40 -7.43
N ILE A 96 0.24 14.93 -6.31
CA ILE A 96 -1.10 15.47 -6.14
C ILE A 96 -1.01 16.99 -6.07
N GLN A 97 -1.70 17.66 -7.00
CA GLN A 97 -1.71 19.12 -7.14
C GLN A 97 -3.09 19.75 -6.88
N THR A 98 -3.98 19.03 -6.22
CA THR A 98 -5.33 19.54 -5.87
C THR A 98 -5.30 20.91 -5.16
N ASN A 99 -4.20 21.22 -4.47
CA ASN A 99 -3.85 22.56 -4.07
C ASN A 99 -2.52 22.96 -4.73
N PRO A 100 -2.52 23.83 -5.77
CA PRO A 100 -1.31 24.19 -6.51
C PRO A 100 -0.21 24.83 -5.65
N ARG A 101 -0.57 25.49 -4.53
CA ARG A 101 0.40 26.09 -3.60
C ARG A 101 1.12 25.06 -2.74
N ASN A 102 0.54 23.87 -2.61
CA ASN A 102 1.03 22.82 -1.73
C ASN A 102 0.89 21.45 -2.39
N PRO A 103 1.68 21.16 -3.45
CA PRO A 103 1.71 19.83 -4.04
C PRO A 103 2.37 18.85 -3.07
N TRP A 104 1.97 17.58 -3.12
CA TRP A 104 2.55 16.53 -2.32
C TRP A 104 2.60 15.21 -3.09
N ARG A 105 3.42 14.31 -2.65
CA ARG A 105 3.71 13.05 -3.33
C ARG A 105 3.04 11.89 -2.63
N ILE A 106 2.45 11.00 -3.42
CA ILE A 106 1.93 9.71 -2.98
C ILE A 106 2.60 8.60 -3.76
N THR A 107 3.11 7.60 -3.07
CA THR A 107 3.60 6.37 -3.67
C THR A 107 2.80 5.19 -3.16
N GLY A 108 2.17 4.44 -4.07
CA GLY A 108 1.70 3.10 -3.80
C GLY A 108 2.88 2.13 -3.91
N PHE A 109 3.22 1.42 -2.84
CA PHE A 109 4.40 0.57 -2.76
C PHE A 109 4.03 -0.89 -2.47
N TYR A 110 4.63 -1.82 -3.20
CA TYR A 110 4.50 -3.25 -2.99
C TYR A 110 5.89 -3.89 -2.92
N GLY A 111 6.34 -4.16 -1.71
CA GLY A 111 7.64 -4.77 -1.44
C GLY A 111 7.73 -6.21 -1.95
N TYR A 112 8.95 -6.65 -2.23
CA TYR A 112 9.20 -8.03 -2.61
C TYR A 112 8.86 -8.96 -1.44
N PRO A 113 7.97 -9.95 -1.61
CA PRO A 113 7.62 -10.89 -0.54
C PRO A 113 8.74 -11.90 -0.25
N GLU A 114 9.56 -12.25 -1.26
CA GLU A 114 10.65 -13.20 -1.13
C GLU A 114 11.84 -12.58 -0.37
N GLU A 115 12.33 -13.29 0.65
CA GLU A 115 13.41 -12.82 1.52
C GLU A 115 14.69 -12.46 0.72
N SER A 116 15.05 -13.29 -0.27
CA SER A 116 16.21 -13.07 -1.14
C SER A 116 16.13 -11.79 -1.98
N HIS A 117 14.91 -11.25 -2.21
CA HIS A 117 14.68 -10.09 -3.04
C HIS A 117 14.34 -8.81 -2.24
N LYS A 118 14.20 -8.87 -0.93
CA LYS A 118 13.84 -7.71 -0.11
C LYS A 118 14.77 -6.52 -0.26
N HIS A 119 16.06 -6.77 -0.47
CA HIS A 119 17.03 -5.70 -0.73
C HIS A 119 16.66 -4.82 -1.93
N LYS A 120 15.97 -5.37 -2.94
CA LYS A 120 15.47 -4.60 -4.10
C LYS A 120 14.39 -3.60 -3.69
N SER A 121 13.55 -3.95 -2.71
CA SER A 121 12.59 -3.02 -2.11
C SER A 121 13.29 -1.82 -1.47
N TRP A 122 14.40 -2.07 -0.78
CA TRP A 122 15.17 -1.01 -0.11
C TRP A 122 15.88 -0.10 -1.10
N ILE A 123 16.42 -0.66 -2.17
CA ILE A 123 17.02 0.11 -3.27
C ILE A 123 15.96 0.99 -3.94
N LEU A 124 14.78 0.44 -4.21
CA LEU A 124 13.67 1.19 -4.81
C LEU A 124 13.21 2.36 -3.93
N LEU A 125 13.04 2.15 -2.61
CA LEU A 125 12.66 3.23 -1.70
C LEU A 125 13.68 4.37 -1.68
N ARG A 126 14.98 4.04 -1.59
CA ARG A 126 16.06 5.05 -1.64
C ARG A 126 16.08 5.79 -2.98
N HIS A 127 15.89 5.08 -4.07
CA HIS A 127 15.81 5.68 -5.41
C HIS A 127 14.62 6.65 -5.50
N LEU A 128 13.44 6.24 -5.02
CA LEU A 128 12.27 7.11 -5.00
C LEU A 128 12.51 8.35 -4.12
N HIS A 129 13.14 8.20 -2.96
CA HIS A 129 13.49 9.32 -2.08
C HIS A 129 14.42 10.32 -2.76
N SER A 130 15.47 9.85 -3.44
CA SER A 130 16.46 10.72 -4.10
C SER A 130 15.92 11.54 -5.27
N ARG A 131 14.74 11.21 -5.81
CA ARG A 131 14.19 11.89 -6.99
C ARG A 131 13.49 13.21 -6.68
N MET A 132 12.94 13.38 -5.51
CA MET A 132 12.13 14.57 -5.18
C MET A 132 12.21 14.90 -3.69
N SER A 133 12.39 16.19 -3.40
CA SER A 133 12.31 16.74 -2.04
C SER A 133 10.97 17.45 -1.87
N MET A 134 9.95 16.71 -1.42
CA MET A 134 8.62 17.26 -1.11
C MET A 134 7.92 16.42 -0.04
N SER A 135 6.81 16.92 0.50
CA SER A 135 5.97 16.15 1.41
C SER A 135 5.53 14.86 0.75
N TRP A 136 5.93 13.72 1.31
CA TRP A 136 5.77 12.40 0.70
C TRP A 136 5.05 11.45 1.65
N VAL A 137 4.04 10.75 1.12
CA VAL A 137 3.39 9.61 1.75
C VAL A 137 3.62 8.38 0.89
N CYS A 138 4.03 7.30 1.53
CA CYS A 138 4.15 6.01 0.90
C CYS A 138 3.16 5.05 1.57
N ILE A 139 2.25 4.47 0.79
CA ILE A 139 1.19 3.56 1.25
C ILE A 139 1.36 2.20 0.58
N GLY A 140 1.10 1.13 1.29
CA GLY A 140 1.14 -0.19 0.67
C GLY A 140 1.52 -1.30 1.62
N ASP A 141 2.00 -2.38 1.03
CA ASP A 141 2.49 -3.58 1.70
C ASP A 141 4.00 -3.70 1.48
N TYR A 142 4.76 -3.46 2.54
CA TYR A 142 6.23 -3.54 2.48
C TYR A 142 6.76 -4.97 2.58
N ASN A 143 5.87 -5.92 2.91
CA ASN A 143 6.23 -7.31 3.21
C ASN A 143 7.34 -7.42 4.29
N GLU A 144 7.44 -6.44 5.18
CA GLU A 144 8.44 -6.38 6.25
C GLU A 144 7.85 -5.84 7.54
N LEU A 145 8.50 -6.13 8.65
CA LEU A 145 8.13 -5.70 10.00
C LEU A 145 9.15 -4.67 10.52
N LEU A 146 8.68 -3.77 11.36
CA LEU A 146 9.56 -2.83 12.07
C LEU A 146 10.12 -3.44 13.36
N SER A 147 9.37 -4.31 14.00
CA SER A 147 9.75 -4.89 15.30
C SER A 147 9.17 -6.29 15.47
N SER A 148 9.74 -7.07 16.39
CA SER A 148 9.30 -8.43 16.68
C SER A 148 7.89 -8.51 17.26
N ASP A 149 7.44 -7.48 17.96
CA ASP A 149 6.10 -7.39 18.55
C ASP A 149 5.00 -7.19 17.49
N GLU A 150 5.38 -6.90 16.25
CA GLU A 150 4.47 -6.86 15.09
C GLU A 150 4.15 -8.24 14.51
N LYS A 151 4.72 -9.30 15.09
CA LYS A 151 4.43 -10.68 14.73
C LYS A 151 4.00 -11.47 15.95
N GLN A 152 2.99 -12.30 15.74
CA GLN A 152 2.58 -13.34 16.70
C GLN A 152 2.55 -14.68 15.98
N GLY A 153 3.17 -15.71 16.57
CA GLY A 153 3.27 -17.05 16.03
C GLY A 153 4.57 -17.74 16.47
N ARG A 154 4.68 -19.02 16.14
CA ARG A 154 5.73 -19.91 16.64
C ARG A 154 7.15 -19.55 16.23
N ILE A 155 7.33 -18.97 15.04
CA ILE A 155 8.66 -18.66 14.49
C ILE A 155 8.89 -17.15 14.58
N GLU A 156 9.88 -16.74 15.35
CA GLU A 156 10.32 -15.35 15.40
C GLU A 156 10.97 -14.95 14.07
N LYS A 157 10.81 -13.69 13.70
CA LYS A 157 11.49 -13.14 12.54
C LYS A 157 12.90 -12.72 12.92
N ALA A 158 13.86 -12.97 12.03
CA ALA A 158 15.24 -12.55 12.24
C ALA A 158 15.33 -11.02 12.41
N PHE A 159 16.19 -10.58 13.32
CA PHE A 159 16.37 -9.15 13.64
C PHE A 159 16.98 -8.35 12.48
N SER A 160 17.90 -8.97 11.73
CA SER A 160 18.66 -8.29 10.67
C SER A 160 17.80 -7.68 9.56
N PRO A 161 16.78 -8.36 8.98
CA PRO A 161 15.88 -7.75 7.99
C PRO A 161 15.08 -6.57 8.54
N MET A 162 14.57 -6.68 9.78
CA MET A 162 13.85 -5.59 10.44
C MET A 162 14.75 -4.37 10.64
N LEU A 163 16.00 -4.57 11.06
CA LEU A 163 16.97 -3.49 11.21
C LEU A 163 17.29 -2.83 9.87
N ALA A 164 17.50 -3.63 8.82
CA ALA A 164 17.72 -3.12 7.46
C ALA A 164 16.55 -2.26 6.99
N PHE A 165 15.32 -2.67 7.25
CA PHE A 165 14.14 -1.90 6.89
C PHE A 165 14.02 -0.59 7.67
N ARG A 166 14.24 -0.61 9.00
CA ARG A 166 14.30 0.62 9.82
C ARG A 166 15.33 1.61 9.30
N ASN A 167 16.52 1.13 8.94
CA ASN A 167 17.59 1.96 8.39
C ASN A 167 17.19 2.59 7.03
N VAL A 168 16.42 1.88 6.22
CA VAL A 168 15.91 2.43 4.95
C VAL A 168 14.88 3.51 5.21
N LEU A 169 13.92 3.27 6.11
CA LEU A 169 12.93 4.29 6.46
C LEU A 169 13.59 5.54 7.04
N ALA A 170 14.57 5.37 7.95
CA ALA A 170 15.33 6.47 8.50
C ALA A 170 16.10 7.26 7.43
N HIS A 171 16.75 6.56 6.47
CA HIS A 171 17.44 7.20 5.35
C HIS A 171 16.47 7.98 4.45
N CYS A 172 15.26 7.46 4.23
CA CYS A 172 14.23 8.13 3.43
C CYS A 172 13.42 9.16 4.25
N GLU A 173 13.80 9.41 5.50
CA GLU A 173 13.08 10.29 6.45
C GLU A 173 11.60 9.91 6.64
N LEU A 174 11.27 8.64 6.42
CA LEU A 174 9.92 8.10 6.51
C LEU A 174 9.65 7.60 7.94
N ALA A 175 8.57 8.09 8.54
CA ALA A 175 8.06 7.64 9.83
C ALA A 175 6.73 6.90 9.67
N ASP A 176 6.53 5.82 10.44
CA ASP A 176 5.24 5.13 10.52
C ASP A 176 4.18 6.07 11.11
N LEU A 177 3.03 6.14 10.47
CA LEU A 177 1.90 6.95 10.93
C LEU A 177 1.10 6.30 12.06
N GLY A 178 1.51 5.12 12.51
CA GLY A 178 0.75 4.35 13.48
C GLY A 178 -0.54 3.77 12.89
N PHE A 179 -1.41 3.29 13.75
CA PHE A 179 -2.68 2.67 13.33
C PHE A 179 -3.77 2.89 14.37
N GLN A 180 -5.02 2.79 13.90
CA GLN A 180 -6.20 2.68 14.77
C GLN A 180 -6.93 1.38 14.42
N GLY A 181 -7.33 0.61 15.43
CA GLY A 181 -8.00 -0.69 15.25
C GLY A 181 -7.15 -1.87 15.67
N GLY A 182 -7.38 -3.03 15.07
CA GLY A 182 -6.64 -4.26 15.40
C GLY A 182 -5.16 -4.15 15.05
N LYS A 183 -4.29 -4.61 15.96
CA LYS A 183 -2.83 -4.56 15.78
C LYS A 183 -2.36 -5.31 14.54
N PHE A 184 -2.89 -6.50 14.32
CA PHE A 184 -2.46 -7.38 13.23
C PHE A 184 -3.31 -7.17 11.99
N THR A 185 -2.65 -6.96 10.86
CA THR A 185 -3.27 -6.68 9.57
C THR A 185 -3.28 -7.90 8.65
N TRP A 186 -2.47 -8.92 8.94
CA TRP A 186 -2.34 -10.13 8.16
C TRP A 186 -2.33 -11.39 9.03
N ASN A 187 -2.83 -12.49 8.50
CA ASN A 187 -2.63 -13.82 9.05
C ASN A 187 -2.51 -14.87 7.94
N ASN A 188 -1.95 -16.03 8.28
CA ASN A 188 -1.73 -17.13 7.35
C ASN A 188 -2.95 -18.03 7.12
N GLY A 189 -4.08 -17.77 7.79
CA GLY A 189 -5.32 -18.55 7.67
C GLY A 189 -5.27 -19.99 8.19
N LYS A 190 -4.18 -20.39 8.86
CA LYS A 190 -4.03 -21.73 9.41
C LYS A 190 -4.65 -21.83 10.82
N PRO A 191 -5.26 -22.97 11.20
CA PRO A 191 -5.78 -23.15 12.55
C PRO A 191 -4.67 -23.45 13.58
N SER A 192 -4.94 -23.10 14.83
CA SER A 192 -4.20 -23.49 16.05
C SER A 192 -2.70 -23.20 16.08
N MET A 193 -1.84 -24.21 16.29
CA MET A 193 -0.40 -24.03 16.58
C MET A 193 0.44 -23.44 15.45
N ASP A 194 -0.02 -23.51 14.22
CA ASP A 194 0.64 -22.91 13.05
C ASP A 194 0.07 -21.53 12.69
N PHE A 195 -0.79 -20.97 13.53
CA PHE A 195 -1.35 -19.63 13.30
C PHE A 195 -0.27 -18.58 13.43
N VAL A 196 -0.15 -17.74 12.42
CA VAL A 196 0.76 -16.60 12.39
C VAL A 196 -0.04 -15.38 11.98
N GLN A 197 0.14 -14.30 12.72
CA GLN A 197 -0.38 -12.99 12.33
C GLN A 197 0.71 -11.93 12.42
N GLU A 198 0.64 -10.97 11.51
CA GLU A 198 1.64 -9.92 11.35
C GLU A 198 0.96 -8.56 11.19
N ARG A 199 1.58 -7.51 11.75
CA ARG A 199 1.28 -6.14 11.41
C ARG A 199 2.22 -5.73 10.29
N LEU A 200 1.74 -5.86 9.06
CA LEU A 200 2.45 -5.27 7.92
C LEU A 200 2.35 -3.75 8.05
N ILE A 201 3.46 -3.06 7.84
CA ILE A 201 3.55 -1.63 8.11
C ILE A 201 2.51 -0.86 7.29
N GLY A 202 1.92 0.13 7.93
CA GLY A 202 0.94 1.02 7.33
C GLY A 202 1.55 2.14 6.50
N PRO A 203 0.83 3.25 6.31
CA PRO A 203 1.36 4.40 5.62
C PRO A 203 2.53 4.99 6.40
N VAL A 204 3.58 5.37 5.67
CA VAL A 204 4.72 6.13 6.19
C VAL A 204 4.79 7.49 5.51
N GLN A 205 5.27 8.50 6.22
CA GLN A 205 5.39 9.87 5.68
C GLN A 205 6.70 10.52 6.05
N THR A 206 7.14 11.49 5.25
CA THR A 206 8.25 12.36 5.62
C THR A 206 7.82 13.36 6.70
N LYS A 207 8.76 13.84 7.51
CA LYS A 207 8.53 14.89 8.53
C LYS A 207 7.89 16.15 7.95
N LEU A 208 8.28 16.54 6.74
CA LEU A 208 7.62 17.62 6.00
C LEU A 208 6.11 17.37 5.80
N GLY A 209 5.67 16.11 5.82
CA GLY A 209 4.28 15.71 5.70
C GLY A 209 3.44 15.90 6.96
N GLU A 210 4.02 15.95 8.16
CA GLU A 210 3.24 16.00 9.41
C GLU A 210 2.25 17.16 9.48
N THR A 211 2.64 18.32 8.95
CA THR A 211 1.75 19.49 8.90
C THR A 211 0.75 19.40 7.74
N TYR A 212 1.12 18.75 6.64
CA TYR A 212 0.31 18.67 5.42
C TYR A 212 -0.81 17.64 5.48
N PHE A 213 -0.56 16.52 6.16
CA PHE A 213 -1.50 15.40 6.14
C PHE A 213 -2.49 15.43 7.30
N ARG A 214 -2.52 16.53 8.10
CA ARG A 214 -3.60 16.73 9.08
C ARG A 214 -4.96 16.68 8.40
N GLY A 215 -5.81 15.72 8.81
CA GLY A 215 -7.12 15.48 8.21
C GLY A 215 -7.15 14.60 6.95
N VAL A 216 -5.99 14.08 6.48
CA VAL A 216 -5.96 13.01 5.49
C VAL A 216 -6.09 11.66 6.21
N LYS A 217 -7.07 10.86 5.81
CA LYS A 217 -7.26 9.51 6.37
C LYS A 217 -6.70 8.49 5.39
N PHE A 218 -5.76 7.67 5.88
CA PHE A 218 -5.27 6.51 5.15
C PHE A 218 -5.92 5.27 5.73
N VAL A 219 -6.55 4.48 4.87
CA VAL A 219 -7.17 3.21 5.23
C VAL A 219 -6.35 2.11 4.58
N ILE A 220 -5.80 1.21 5.40
CA ILE A 220 -5.17 0.00 4.89
C ILE A 220 -6.07 -1.17 5.24
N SER A 221 -6.46 -1.94 4.24
CA SER A 221 -7.22 -3.16 4.42
C SER A 221 -6.44 -4.33 3.87
N LEU A 222 -6.25 -5.33 4.70
CA LEU A 222 -5.78 -6.65 4.32
C LEU A 222 -6.91 -7.64 4.63
N LEU A 223 -7.04 -8.65 3.85
CA LEU A 223 -8.23 -9.47 3.58
C LEU A 223 -9.09 -9.95 4.78
N LEU A 224 -8.69 -9.77 6.04
CA LEU A 224 -9.43 -10.34 7.18
C LEU A 224 -9.55 -9.43 8.42
N THR A 225 -8.88 -8.28 8.48
CA THR A 225 -9.01 -7.37 9.63
C THR A 225 -9.23 -5.93 9.16
N ARG A 226 -10.25 -5.29 9.73
CA ARG A 226 -10.54 -3.86 9.49
C ARG A 226 -9.57 -3.02 10.33
N THR A 227 -8.43 -2.68 9.77
CA THR A 227 -7.51 -1.75 10.41
C THR A 227 -7.58 -0.39 9.73
N ILE A 228 -7.84 0.64 10.50
CA ILE A 228 -7.95 2.04 10.03
C ILE A 228 -6.72 2.78 10.54
N PHE A 229 -6.04 3.48 9.65
CA PHE A 229 -4.99 4.42 10.00
C PHE A 229 -5.54 5.84 9.87
N GLN A 230 -5.57 6.56 10.97
CA GLN A 230 -6.01 7.96 10.99
C GLN A 230 -4.87 8.80 11.54
N LEU A 231 -4.52 9.85 10.81
CA LEU A 231 -3.67 10.91 11.33
C LEU A 231 -4.50 11.76 12.31
N CYS A 232 -4.02 11.85 13.53
CA CYS A 232 -4.55 12.81 14.51
C CYS A 232 -4.01 14.23 14.23
#